data_52bfa40669f5093f9fc5c30b21d4589a
#
_entry.id   52bfa40669f5093f9fc5c30b21d4589a
#
_cell.length_a   1.000
_cell.length_b   1.000
_cell.length_c   1.000
_cell.angle_alpha   90.00
_cell.angle_beta   90.00
_cell.angle_gamma   90.00
#
_symmetry.space_group_name_H-M   'P 1'
#
loop_
_entity.id
_entity.type
_entity.pdbx_description
1 polymer ?
#
loop_
_entity_poly.entity_id
_entity_poly.type
_entity_poly.pdbx_seq_one_letter_code
_entity_poly.pdbx_strand_id
1 'polypeptide(L)'
;SPDDEILNVGCGAGFSSDICLGSIFLGNKLTEQMTGRTFYPDMLMKTGYRECEIITAVRVLNEGSDSVVYDMEAAAVYQAAAFFVGPHRMHFIKLVSDAGERIDQSKITELFALQEDKICGYIDILLSVGGNKTSIDDKTKGENMADSNATDDTKSTWNIDRLISDMRCSKVMGDQLAQLIKYCRLSGIDYKAVLDEYYTNGLLPCESKREGKKCLFELKQRLL
;
A
#
# COMPACT_ATOMS: atom_id res chain seq x y z
N SER A 1 3.68 7.23 0.75
CA SER A 1 4.79 6.98 1.70
C SER A 1 4.79 5.50 2.09
N PRO A 2 5.95 4.91 2.43
CA PRO A 2 5.99 3.56 3.01
C PRO A 2 5.24 3.43 4.35
N ASP A 3 4.94 4.57 4.95
CA ASP A 3 4.20 4.67 6.22
C ASP A 3 2.69 4.91 6.02
N ASP A 4 2.22 5.02 4.77
CA ASP A 4 0.80 5.17 4.48
C ASP A 4 0.06 3.85 4.67
N GLU A 5 -1.17 3.91 5.17
CA GLU A 5 -2.10 2.79 5.22
C GLU A 5 -3.00 2.81 3.98
N ILE A 6 -3.25 1.66 3.40
CA ILE A 6 -4.18 1.47 2.29
C ILE A 6 -5.43 0.77 2.81
N LEU A 7 -6.55 1.43 2.73
CA LEU A 7 -7.85 0.87 3.08
C LEU A 7 -8.75 0.81 1.84
N ASN A 8 -9.06 -0.39 1.39
CA ASN A 8 -10.05 -0.64 0.35
C ASN A 8 -11.40 -0.98 1.00
N VAL A 9 -12.37 -0.08 0.88
CA VAL A 9 -13.75 -0.28 1.33
C VAL A 9 -14.63 -0.38 0.12
N GLY A 10 -15.45 -1.42 0.02
CA GLY A 10 -16.32 -1.63 -1.13
C GLY A 10 -17.42 -2.65 -0.88
N CYS A 11 -18.20 -2.90 -1.91
CA CYS A 11 -19.26 -3.91 -1.91
C CYS A 11 -18.72 -5.26 -2.39
N GLY A 12 -19.46 -6.32 -2.06
CA GLY A 12 -19.26 -7.65 -2.61
C GLY A 12 -20.51 -8.50 -2.53
N ALA A 13 -20.57 -9.53 -3.36
CA ALA A 13 -21.65 -10.52 -3.33
C ALA A 13 -21.31 -11.65 -2.35
N GLY A 14 -22.32 -12.17 -1.66
CA GLY A 14 -22.23 -13.35 -0.80
C GLY A 14 -23.32 -14.35 -1.10
N PHE A 15 -22.98 -15.65 -1.18
CA PHE A 15 -23.88 -16.70 -1.63
C PHE A 15 -24.23 -17.74 -0.55
N SER A 16 -23.84 -17.52 0.69
CA SER A 16 -24.12 -18.45 1.79
C SER A 16 -24.79 -17.76 2.97
N SER A 17 -25.41 -18.54 3.84
CA SER A 17 -26.05 -18.06 5.07
C SER A 17 -25.07 -17.37 6.02
N ASP A 18 -23.79 -17.70 5.94
CA ASP A 18 -22.74 -17.10 6.76
C ASP A 18 -22.28 -15.74 6.24
N ILE A 19 -22.50 -15.47 4.96
CA ILE A 19 -22.18 -14.22 4.26
C ILE A 19 -23.48 -13.47 3.95
N CYS A 20 -24.14 -12.98 5.01
CA CYS A 20 -25.45 -12.34 4.89
C CYS A 20 -25.36 -10.93 4.32
N LEU A 21 -26.43 -10.54 3.62
CA LEU A 21 -26.65 -9.16 3.16
C LEU A 21 -26.48 -8.15 4.32
N GLY A 22 -25.76 -7.09 4.07
CA GLY A 22 -25.48 -6.03 5.03
C GLY A 22 -24.38 -6.38 6.04
N SER A 23 -23.80 -7.59 6.01
CA SER A 23 -22.66 -7.95 6.84
C SER A 23 -21.36 -7.33 6.34
N ILE A 24 -20.46 -7.01 7.26
CA ILE A 24 -19.11 -6.53 6.96
C ILE A 24 -18.09 -7.63 7.25
N PHE A 25 -17.13 -7.76 6.35
CA PHE A 25 -16.01 -8.68 6.47
C PHE A 25 -14.69 -7.98 6.20
N LEU A 26 -13.66 -8.45 6.90
CA LEU A 26 -12.27 -8.07 6.68
C LEU A 26 -11.60 -9.17 5.84
N GLY A 27 -11.01 -8.78 4.71
CA GLY A 27 -10.33 -9.71 3.81
C GLY A 27 -8.97 -10.14 4.35
N ASN A 28 -8.83 -11.40 4.73
CA ASN A 28 -7.58 -12.00 5.18
C ASN A 28 -6.85 -12.79 4.08
N LYS A 29 -7.55 -13.07 3.00
CA LYS A 29 -7.05 -13.74 1.80
C LYS A 29 -7.74 -13.15 0.58
N LEU A 30 -6.98 -12.79 -0.44
CA LEU A 30 -7.49 -12.25 -1.68
C LEU A 30 -7.10 -13.19 -2.82
N THR A 31 -8.06 -13.66 -3.59
CA THR A 31 -7.81 -14.56 -4.73
C THR A 31 -8.29 -13.93 -6.02
N GLU A 32 -7.43 -13.81 -7.00
CA GLU A 32 -7.79 -13.40 -8.35
C GLU A 32 -8.37 -14.60 -9.11
N GLN A 33 -9.65 -14.57 -9.41
CA GLN A 33 -10.36 -15.71 -10.01
C GLN A 33 -9.76 -16.16 -11.34
N MET A 34 -9.32 -15.21 -12.18
CA MET A 34 -8.83 -15.52 -13.52
C MET A 34 -7.52 -16.30 -13.52
N THR A 35 -6.59 -15.92 -12.65
CA THR A 35 -5.23 -16.48 -12.63
C THR A 35 -5.00 -17.47 -11.50
N GLY A 36 -5.90 -17.51 -10.52
CA GLY A 36 -5.74 -18.28 -9.28
C GLY A 36 -4.66 -17.72 -8.33
N ARG A 37 -4.11 -16.54 -8.62
CA ARG A 37 -3.12 -15.89 -7.74
C ARG A 37 -3.76 -15.48 -6.44
N THR A 38 -3.05 -15.72 -5.35
CA THR A 38 -3.54 -15.47 -4.00
C THR A 38 -2.60 -14.51 -3.28
N PHE A 39 -3.18 -13.58 -2.52
CA PHE A 39 -2.48 -12.57 -1.74
C PHE A 39 -3.00 -12.58 -0.31
N TYR A 40 -2.13 -12.27 0.64
CA TYR A 40 -2.45 -12.30 2.06
C TYR A 40 -2.10 -10.94 2.68
N PRO A 41 -3.11 -10.10 2.96
CA PRO A 41 -2.92 -8.97 3.87
C PRO A 41 -2.55 -9.49 5.26
N ASP A 42 -1.61 -8.83 5.94
CA ASP A 42 -1.23 -9.25 7.29
C ASP A 42 -2.27 -8.81 8.32
N MET A 43 -2.85 -9.78 9.03
CA MET A 43 -3.88 -9.55 10.04
C MET A 43 -3.26 -9.33 11.43
N LEU A 44 -2.53 -8.20 11.60
CA LEU A 44 -1.77 -7.92 12.83
C LEU A 44 -2.62 -7.38 13.99
N MET A 45 -3.83 -6.92 13.71
CA MET A 45 -4.71 -6.28 14.69
C MET A 45 -5.89 -7.19 15.05
N LYS A 46 -6.17 -7.32 16.35
CA LYS A 46 -7.40 -7.95 16.82
C LYS A 46 -8.52 -6.91 16.82
N THR A 47 -9.29 -6.86 15.75
CA THR A 47 -10.34 -5.86 15.55
C THR A 47 -11.74 -6.33 15.94
N GLY A 48 -11.93 -7.61 16.16
CA GLY A 48 -13.26 -8.21 16.40
C GLY A 48 -14.15 -8.31 15.14
N TYR A 49 -13.64 -7.89 13.99
CA TYR A 49 -14.34 -8.05 12.70
C TYR A 49 -14.26 -9.51 12.24
N ARG A 50 -15.31 -9.96 11.56
CA ARG A 50 -15.29 -11.26 10.90
C ARG A 50 -14.36 -11.21 9.70
N GLU A 51 -13.52 -12.21 9.58
CA GLU A 51 -12.59 -12.37 8.48
C GLU A 51 -13.12 -13.35 7.45
N CYS A 52 -12.82 -13.11 6.17
CA CYS A 52 -13.16 -14.04 5.11
C CYS A 52 -12.17 -13.94 3.93
N GLU A 53 -12.21 -14.93 3.06
CA GLU A 53 -11.60 -14.84 1.74
C GLU A 53 -12.43 -13.88 0.86
N ILE A 54 -11.74 -13.05 0.09
CA ILE A 54 -12.33 -12.23 -0.97
C ILE A 54 -11.83 -12.78 -2.30
N ILE A 55 -12.74 -13.14 -3.19
CA ILE A 55 -12.41 -13.56 -4.56
C ILE A 55 -12.74 -12.43 -5.52
N THR A 56 -11.72 -11.90 -6.18
CA THR A 56 -11.90 -10.88 -7.21
C THR A 56 -12.31 -11.54 -8.52
N ALA A 57 -13.58 -11.41 -8.83
CA ALA A 57 -14.23 -11.99 -10.01
C ALA A 57 -14.11 -11.06 -11.22
N VAL A 58 -14.07 -11.64 -12.42
CA VAL A 58 -14.01 -10.89 -13.69
C VAL A 58 -15.38 -10.43 -14.18
N ARG A 59 -16.45 -10.96 -13.60
CA ARG A 59 -17.85 -10.65 -13.94
C ARG A 59 -18.75 -10.89 -12.74
N VAL A 60 -19.94 -10.33 -12.79
CA VAL A 60 -20.99 -10.63 -11.82
C VAL A 60 -21.29 -12.13 -11.85
N LEU A 61 -21.36 -12.75 -10.67
CA LEU A 61 -21.64 -14.17 -10.48
C LEU A 61 -23.09 -14.32 -9.95
N ASN A 62 -23.74 -15.42 -10.30
CA ASN A 62 -25.08 -15.78 -9.79
C ASN A 62 -25.02 -16.88 -8.72
N GLU A 63 -23.85 -17.45 -8.49
CA GLU A 63 -23.58 -18.48 -7.50
C GLU A 63 -22.11 -18.40 -7.06
N GLY A 64 -21.77 -18.91 -5.89
CA GLY A 64 -20.42 -18.88 -5.35
C GLY A 64 -20.22 -19.90 -4.24
N SER A 65 -19.02 -19.94 -3.71
CA SER A 65 -18.63 -20.80 -2.58
C SER A 65 -19.11 -20.24 -1.26
N ASP A 66 -19.25 -21.12 -0.29
CA ASP A 66 -19.56 -20.76 1.10
C ASP A 66 -18.40 -19.97 1.72
N SER A 67 -18.74 -19.10 2.66
CA SER A 67 -17.78 -18.32 3.47
C SER A 67 -16.83 -17.42 2.68
N VAL A 68 -17.22 -17.01 1.48
CA VAL A 68 -16.43 -16.16 0.57
C VAL A 68 -17.23 -14.94 0.15
N VAL A 69 -16.57 -13.78 0.11
CA VAL A 69 -17.12 -12.57 -0.50
C VAL A 69 -16.51 -12.40 -1.90
N TYR A 70 -17.35 -12.13 -2.89
CA TYR A 70 -16.90 -11.87 -4.26
C TYR A 70 -16.94 -10.38 -4.55
N ASP A 71 -15.85 -9.85 -5.05
CA ASP A 71 -15.73 -8.48 -5.51
C ASP A 71 -15.14 -8.41 -6.92
N MET A 72 -14.81 -7.22 -7.41
CA MET A 72 -14.20 -7.03 -8.73
C MET A 72 -12.88 -6.25 -8.69
N GLU A 73 -12.35 -5.87 -7.50
CA GLU A 73 -11.22 -4.95 -7.40
C GLU A 73 -10.13 -5.37 -6.41
N ALA A 74 -10.42 -6.09 -5.34
CA ALA A 74 -9.51 -6.26 -4.19
C ALA A 74 -8.15 -6.82 -4.56
N ALA A 75 -8.08 -7.85 -5.39
CA ALA A 75 -6.79 -8.44 -5.81
C ALA A 75 -5.99 -7.45 -6.66
N ALA A 76 -6.63 -6.66 -7.52
CA ALA A 76 -5.96 -5.65 -8.33
C ALA A 76 -5.44 -4.49 -7.46
N VAL A 77 -6.24 -4.06 -6.47
CA VAL A 77 -5.82 -3.04 -5.49
C VAL A 77 -4.62 -3.52 -4.70
N TYR A 78 -4.64 -4.77 -4.22
CA TYR A 78 -3.48 -5.35 -3.51
C TYR A 78 -2.23 -5.34 -4.39
N GLN A 79 -2.33 -5.83 -5.62
CA GLN A 79 -1.19 -5.89 -6.55
C GLN A 79 -0.61 -4.48 -6.82
N ALA A 80 -1.47 -3.49 -7.00
CA ALA A 80 -1.03 -2.11 -7.20
C ALA A 80 -0.40 -1.51 -5.93
N ALA A 81 -1.01 -1.75 -4.76
CA ALA A 81 -0.54 -1.24 -3.48
C ALA A 81 0.79 -1.86 -3.03
N ALA A 82 1.04 -3.14 -3.39
CA ALA A 82 2.27 -3.86 -3.04
C ALA A 82 3.56 -3.23 -3.59
N PHE A 83 3.46 -2.35 -4.59
CA PHE A 83 4.60 -1.55 -5.06
C PHE A 83 4.96 -0.40 -4.11
N PHE A 84 4.10 -0.06 -3.15
CA PHE A 84 4.23 1.14 -2.33
C PHE A 84 4.29 0.85 -0.83
N VAL A 85 3.52 -0.15 -0.37
CA VAL A 85 3.40 -0.49 1.05
C VAL A 85 3.49 -1.99 1.27
N GLY A 86 3.86 -2.39 2.48
CA GLY A 86 3.89 -3.81 2.86
C GLY A 86 2.49 -4.39 3.14
N PRO A 87 2.35 -5.74 3.17
CA PRO A 87 1.07 -6.41 3.39
C PRO A 87 0.38 -6.01 4.70
N HIS A 88 1.14 -5.65 5.72
CA HIS A 88 0.66 -5.21 7.04
C HIS A 88 0.00 -3.83 7.04
N ARG A 89 0.07 -3.11 5.91
CA ARG A 89 -0.52 -1.77 5.72
C ARG A 89 -1.63 -1.78 4.66
N MET A 90 -2.13 -2.96 4.33
CA MET A 90 -3.20 -3.13 3.35
C MET A 90 -4.42 -3.77 4.01
N HIS A 91 -5.52 -3.07 3.99
CA HIS A 91 -6.75 -3.48 4.66
C HIS A 91 -7.90 -3.50 3.65
N PHE A 92 -8.71 -4.55 3.71
CA PHE A 92 -9.79 -4.78 2.77
C PHE A 92 -11.08 -5.03 3.52
N ILE A 93 -11.99 -4.06 3.48
CA ILE A 93 -13.32 -4.17 4.09
C ILE A 93 -14.35 -4.34 2.98
N LYS A 94 -15.15 -5.38 3.06
CA LYS A 94 -16.25 -5.62 2.13
C LYS A 94 -17.58 -5.70 2.85
N LEU A 95 -18.52 -4.92 2.36
CA LEU A 95 -19.93 -4.97 2.73
C LEU A 95 -20.64 -5.91 1.76
N VAL A 96 -21.36 -6.90 2.27
CA VAL A 96 -22.18 -7.77 1.44
C VAL A 96 -23.40 -7.00 0.96
N SER A 97 -23.44 -6.66 -0.31
CA SER A 97 -24.48 -5.85 -0.92
C SER A 97 -25.56 -6.68 -1.60
N ASP A 98 -25.22 -7.87 -2.07
CA ASP A 98 -26.11 -8.70 -2.89
C ASP A 98 -25.70 -10.19 -2.86
N ALA A 99 -26.49 -11.01 -3.51
CA ALA A 99 -26.23 -12.42 -3.77
C ALA A 99 -26.11 -12.69 -5.29
N GLY A 100 -25.45 -11.79 -6.01
CA GLY A 100 -25.30 -11.85 -7.46
C GLY A 100 -26.46 -11.19 -8.23
N GLU A 101 -27.37 -10.54 -7.52
CA GLU A 101 -28.47 -9.81 -8.12
C GLU A 101 -28.04 -8.37 -8.46
N ARG A 102 -28.75 -7.77 -9.40
CA ARG A 102 -28.56 -6.34 -9.67
C ARG A 102 -29.17 -5.52 -8.53
N ILE A 103 -28.32 -4.83 -7.79
CA ILE A 103 -28.74 -3.98 -6.67
C ILE A 103 -28.87 -2.52 -7.11
N ASP A 104 -29.84 -1.80 -6.52
CA ASP A 104 -29.99 -0.37 -6.71
C ASP A 104 -28.96 0.38 -5.84
N GLN A 105 -28.40 1.47 -6.38
CA GLN A 105 -27.42 2.31 -5.72
C GLN A 105 -27.95 2.91 -4.42
N SER A 106 -29.25 3.24 -4.33
CA SER A 106 -29.87 3.74 -3.11
C SER A 106 -29.76 2.72 -1.96
N LYS A 107 -30.00 1.44 -2.25
CA LYS A 107 -29.91 0.36 -1.28
C LYS A 107 -28.46 0.12 -0.81
N ILE A 108 -27.50 0.26 -1.70
CA ILE A 108 -26.06 0.19 -1.33
C ILE A 108 -25.75 1.32 -0.32
N THR A 109 -26.22 2.53 -0.59
CA THR A 109 -26.01 3.68 0.29
C THR A 109 -26.64 3.45 1.67
N GLU A 110 -27.85 2.90 1.73
CA GLU A 110 -28.51 2.54 3.00
C GLU A 110 -27.72 1.49 3.78
N LEU A 111 -27.22 0.45 3.10
CA LEU A 111 -26.42 -0.60 3.74
C LEU A 111 -25.10 -0.05 4.29
N PHE A 112 -24.43 0.86 3.59
CA PHE A 112 -23.23 1.53 4.10
C PHE A 112 -23.56 2.41 5.30
N ALA A 113 -24.65 3.17 5.27
CA ALA A 113 -25.07 4.01 6.39
C ALA A 113 -25.35 3.17 7.66
N LEU A 114 -25.91 1.97 7.53
CA LEU A 114 -26.12 1.05 8.66
C LEU A 114 -24.82 0.50 9.26
N GLN A 115 -23.73 0.53 8.53
CA GLN A 115 -22.42 0.01 8.96
C GLN A 115 -21.36 1.10 9.16
N GLU A 116 -21.74 2.38 9.07
CA GLU A 116 -20.85 3.52 9.16
C GLU A 116 -20.01 3.47 10.44
N ASP A 117 -20.64 3.27 11.60
CA ASP A 117 -19.95 3.20 12.89
C ASP A 117 -18.86 2.12 12.92
N LYS A 118 -19.10 0.97 12.28
CA LYS A 118 -18.11 -0.09 12.21
C LYS A 118 -16.95 0.30 11.30
N ILE A 119 -17.22 0.87 10.14
CA ILE A 119 -16.18 1.30 9.19
C ILE A 119 -15.33 2.40 9.83
N CYS A 120 -15.97 3.42 10.43
CA CYS A 120 -15.28 4.48 11.16
C CYS A 120 -14.48 3.94 12.33
N GLY A 121 -15.03 3.02 13.12
CA GLY A 121 -14.32 2.37 14.22
C GLY A 121 -13.07 1.60 13.77
N TYR A 122 -13.10 0.98 12.58
CA TYR A 122 -11.91 0.36 12.01
C TYR A 122 -10.84 1.40 11.62
N ILE A 123 -11.26 2.51 11.01
CA ILE A 123 -10.38 3.64 10.66
C ILE A 123 -9.72 4.21 11.92
N ASP A 124 -10.48 4.39 13.00
CA ASP A 124 -9.95 4.88 14.29
C ASP A 124 -8.89 3.93 14.86
N ILE A 125 -9.07 2.62 14.74
CA ILE A 125 -8.05 1.64 15.12
C ILE A 125 -6.78 1.82 14.29
N LEU A 126 -6.89 1.96 12.96
CA LEU A 126 -5.74 2.20 12.09
C LEU A 126 -4.99 3.47 12.47
N LEU A 127 -5.70 4.55 12.70
CA LEU A 127 -5.12 5.85 13.08
C LEU A 127 -4.45 5.78 14.45
N SER A 128 -5.01 5.04 15.42
CA SER A 128 -4.43 4.88 16.76
C SER A 128 -3.12 4.10 16.75
N VAL A 129 -3.00 3.09 15.89
CA VAL A 129 -1.77 2.29 15.74
C VAL A 129 -0.70 3.07 14.98
N GLY A 130 -1.08 3.83 13.96
CA GLY A 130 -0.17 4.69 13.19
C GLY A 130 0.32 5.91 13.97
N GLY A 131 -0.47 6.42 14.92
CA GLY A 131 -0.17 7.63 15.69
C GLY A 131 0.81 7.46 16.85
N ASN A 132 1.16 6.23 17.24
CA ASN A 132 2.06 5.98 18.37
C ASN A 132 3.56 6.22 18.08
N LYS A 133 3.91 6.89 16.98
CA LYS A 133 5.30 7.29 16.70
C LYS A 133 5.67 8.71 17.15
N THR A 134 4.78 9.45 17.85
CA THR A 134 5.09 10.81 18.31
C THR A 134 4.59 11.07 19.73
N SER A 135 5.14 10.35 20.72
CA SER A 135 5.29 10.84 22.10
C SER A 135 6.04 9.82 22.95
N ILE A 136 7.35 9.72 22.76
CA ILE A 136 8.23 9.38 23.86
C ILE A 136 8.78 10.73 24.32
N ASP A 137 8.14 11.24 25.37
CA ASP A 137 8.61 12.41 26.11
C ASP A 137 10.07 12.20 26.55
N ASP A 138 10.86 13.13 26.13
CA ASP A 138 12.20 13.46 26.62
C ASP A 138 12.13 13.80 28.12
N LYS A 139 12.35 12.82 28.98
CA LYS A 139 12.78 13.01 30.39
C LYS A 139 13.29 11.70 30.99
N THR A 140 14.53 11.39 30.73
CA THR A 140 15.45 10.87 31.77
C THR A 140 16.90 11.06 31.31
N LYS A 141 17.57 11.96 32.00
CA LYS A 141 19.03 12.07 32.00
C LYS A 141 19.61 10.83 32.67
N GLY A 142 20.68 10.30 32.09
CA GLY A 142 21.62 9.55 32.91
C GLY A 142 22.28 8.38 32.18
N GLU A 143 23.53 8.60 31.80
CA GLU A 143 24.66 7.67 31.78
C GLU A 143 24.86 6.69 30.60
N ASN A 144 25.88 7.03 29.91
CA ASN A 144 26.88 6.30 29.10
C ASN A 144 26.82 4.77 29.11
N MET A 145 26.60 4.19 27.93
CA MET A 145 27.46 3.09 27.46
C MET A 145 27.61 3.19 25.93
N ALA A 146 28.86 3.33 25.54
CA ALA A 146 29.26 3.35 24.14
C ALA A 146 28.97 1.99 23.52
N ASP A 147 28.16 1.98 22.45
CA ASP A 147 28.21 0.88 21.51
C ASP A 147 28.47 1.45 20.12
N SER A 148 29.69 1.21 19.71
CA SER A 148 30.29 1.60 18.46
C SER A 148 29.74 0.72 17.36
N ASN A 149 28.76 1.19 16.60
CA ASN A 149 28.51 0.82 15.19
C ASN A 149 27.47 1.76 14.53
N ALA A 150 27.65 3.07 14.72
CA ALA A 150 27.05 4.04 13.82
C ALA A 150 28.00 4.16 12.63
N THR A 151 27.75 3.42 11.57
CA THR A 151 28.41 3.64 10.28
C THR A 151 28.04 5.04 9.78
N ASP A 152 29.05 5.82 9.70
CA ASP A 152 29.26 7.17 9.18
C ASP A 152 28.48 7.44 7.87
N ASP A 153 27.23 7.87 7.97
CA ASP A 153 26.37 8.24 6.83
C ASP A 153 26.36 9.76 6.56
N THR A 154 27.22 10.53 7.23
CA THR A 154 27.34 11.99 7.05
C THR A 154 28.28 12.43 5.95
N LYS A 155 28.84 11.50 5.17
CA LYS A 155 29.71 11.77 4.01
C LYS A 155 29.21 11.21 2.68
N SER A 156 27.93 10.91 2.54
CA SER A 156 27.39 10.53 1.23
C SER A 156 27.16 11.79 0.40
N THR A 157 27.96 11.97 -0.64
CA THR A 157 27.91 13.05 -1.63
C THR A 157 26.56 13.12 -2.39
N TRP A 158 25.66 12.15 -2.17
CA TRP A 158 24.36 12.00 -2.83
C TRP A 158 23.22 12.36 -1.89
N ASN A 159 22.86 13.65 -1.91
CA ASN A 159 21.63 14.11 -1.27
C ASN A 159 20.45 13.84 -2.23
N ILE A 160 19.45 13.10 -1.77
CA ILE A 160 18.27 12.74 -2.56
C ILE A 160 17.48 14.00 -2.99
N ASP A 161 17.44 15.03 -2.15
CA ASP A 161 16.75 16.28 -2.45
C ASP A 161 17.43 17.01 -3.62
N ARG A 162 18.76 16.97 -3.67
CA ARG A 162 19.53 17.49 -4.81
C ARG A 162 19.22 16.72 -6.08
N LEU A 163 19.19 15.40 -6.03
CA LEU A 163 18.88 14.55 -7.19
C LEU A 163 17.45 14.79 -7.70
N ILE A 164 16.48 14.95 -6.80
CA ILE A 164 15.09 15.32 -7.13
C ILE A 164 15.05 16.66 -7.87
N SER A 165 15.85 17.63 -7.41
CA SER A 165 15.97 18.95 -8.04
C SER A 165 16.63 18.85 -9.41
N ASP A 166 17.76 18.15 -9.51
CA ASP A 166 18.54 18.00 -10.75
C ASP A 166 17.77 17.23 -11.83
N MET A 167 16.92 16.27 -11.44
CA MET A 167 16.01 15.57 -12.35
C MET A 167 14.70 16.33 -12.61
N ARG A 168 14.51 17.52 -12.03
CA ARG A 168 13.27 18.31 -12.14
C ARG A 168 12.01 17.50 -11.84
N CYS A 169 12.08 16.64 -10.84
CA CYS A 169 10.99 15.75 -10.45
C CYS A 169 9.75 16.52 -10.01
N SER A 170 8.57 16.03 -10.41
CA SER A 170 7.33 16.33 -9.68
C SER A 170 7.33 15.60 -8.33
N LYS A 171 6.40 15.95 -7.42
CA LYS A 171 6.29 15.25 -6.13
C LYS A 171 6.22 13.73 -6.32
N VAL A 172 5.33 13.25 -7.20
CA VAL A 172 5.18 11.80 -7.49
C VAL A 172 6.46 11.18 -8.04
N MET A 173 7.18 11.88 -8.92
CA MET A 173 8.47 11.39 -9.45
C MET A 173 9.54 11.35 -8.36
N GLY A 174 9.57 12.33 -7.48
CA GLY A 174 10.49 12.39 -6.34
C GLY A 174 10.27 11.22 -5.39
N ASP A 175 9.00 10.91 -5.06
CA ASP A 175 8.64 9.77 -4.22
C ASP A 175 9.08 8.44 -4.87
N GLN A 176 8.86 8.29 -6.18
CA GLN A 176 9.32 7.11 -6.94
C GLN A 176 10.84 6.96 -6.96
N LEU A 177 11.57 8.07 -7.11
CA LEU A 177 13.03 8.07 -7.07
C LEU A 177 13.57 7.70 -5.69
N ALA A 178 12.95 8.24 -4.63
CA ALA A 178 13.29 7.90 -3.25
C ALA A 178 13.11 6.41 -2.96
N GLN A 179 12.02 5.83 -3.43
CA GLN A 179 11.75 4.40 -3.30
C GLN A 179 12.76 3.55 -4.08
N LEU A 180 13.10 3.92 -5.31
CA LEU A 180 14.10 3.23 -6.12
C LEU A 180 15.47 3.21 -5.41
N ILE A 181 15.92 4.34 -4.89
CA ILE A 181 17.20 4.44 -4.15
C ILE A 181 17.15 3.61 -2.87
N LYS A 182 16.03 3.66 -2.13
CA LYS A 182 15.83 2.82 -0.94
C LYS A 182 15.92 1.33 -1.28
N TYR A 183 15.28 0.91 -2.36
CA TYR A 183 15.35 -0.46 -2.86
C TYR A 183 16.79 -0.87 -3.20
N CYS A 184 17.51 -0.04 -3.98
CA CYS A 184 18.90 -0.31 -4.34
C CYS A 184 19.80 -0.46 -3.11
N ARG A 185 19.63 0.40 -2.09
CA ARG A 185 20.38 0.30 -0.82
C ARG A 185 20.13 -1.03 -0.11
N LEU A 186 18.87 -1.45 -0.01
CA LEU A 186 18.49 -2.70 0.66
C LEU A 186 18.95 -3.94 -0.12
N SER A 187 18.96 -3.86 -1.45
CA SER A 187 19.36 -4.96 -2.35
C SER A 187 20.86 -4.98 -2.65
N GLY A 188 21.65 -4.06 -2.09
CA GLY A 188 23.09 -3.98 -2.36
C GLY A 188 23.46 -3.56 -3.78
N ILE A 189 22.54 -2.94 -4.52
CA ILE A 189 22.76 -2.46 -5.89
C ILE A 189 23.54 -1.14 -5.84
N ASP A 190 24.65 -1.06 -6.56
CA ASP A 190 25.46 0.16 -6.65
C ASP A 190 24.81 1.20 -7.61
N TYR A 191 23.78 1.87 -7.09
CA TYR A 191 23.13 2.96 -7.83
C TYR A 191 24.01 4.21 -7.93
N LYS A 192 25.04 4.35 -7.07
CA LYS A 192 25.91 5.54 -7.06
C LYS A 192 26.76 5.58 -8.32
N ALA A 193 27.35 4.45 -8.70
CA ALA A 193 28.12 4.36 -9.93
C ALA A 193 27.29 4.72 -11.18
N VAL A 194 26.02 4.30 -11.21
CA VAL A 194 25.11 4.65 -12.31
C VAL A 194 24.78 6.14 -12.31
N LEU A 195 24.56 6.76 -11.16
CA LEU A 195 24.31 8.21 -11.07
C LEU A 195 25.54 9.02 -11.45
N ASP A 196 26.74 8.60 -11.03
CA ASP A 196 28.01 9.25 -11.43
C ASP A 196 28.17 9.27 -12.95
N GLU A 197 27.82 8.18 -13.62
CA GLU A 197 27.82 8.10 -15.08
C GLU A 197 26.83 9.10 -15.72
N TYR A 198 25.61 9.26 -15.13
CA TYR A 198 24.64 10.22 -15.64
C TYR A 198 25.11 11.66 -15.54
N TYR A 199 25.80 12.04 -14.45
CA TYR A 199 26.40 13.36 -14.32
C TYR A 199 27.60 13.53 -15.24
N THR A 200 28.46 12.53 -15.37
CA THR A 200 29.66 12.58 -16.22
C THR A 200 29.28 12.72 -17.70
N ASN A 201 28.20 12.05 -18.12
CA ASN A 201 27.70 12.11 -19.50
C ASN A 201 26.81 13.34 -19.77
N GLY A 202 26.64 14.24 -18.80
CA GLY A 202 25.83 15.45 -18.95
C GLY A 202 24.32 15.18 -19.08
N LEU A 203 23.85 14.02 -18.65
CA LEU A 203 22.42 13.69 -18.62
C LEU A 203 21.73 14.30 -17.39
N LEU A 204 22.48 14.66 -16.38
CA LEU A 204 22.06 15.41 -15.20
C LEU A 204 22.95 16.64 -15.02
N PRO A 205 22.38 17.78 -14.62
CA PRO A 205 20.96 18.04 -14.35
C PRO A 205 20.11 18.14 -15.61
N CYS A 206 18.84 17.72 -15.54
CA CYS A 206 17.89 17.82 -16.64
C CYS A 206 17.41 19.27 -16.86
N GLU A 207 17.22 19.66 -18.12
CA GLU A 207 16.72 21.00 -18.46
C GLU A 207 15.19 21.13 -18.29
N SER A 208 14.46 20.02 -18.43
CA SER A 208 13.01 20.00 -18.38
C SER A 208 12.44 18.82 -17.58
N LYS A 209 11.18 18.96 -17.11
CA LYS A 209 10.43 17.85 -16.47
C LYS A 209 10.26 16.63 -17.38
N ARG A 210 10.19 16.87 -18.72
CA ARG A 210 10.07 15.79 -19.71
C ARG A 210 11.34 14.94 -19.75
N GLU A 211 12.49 15.59 -19.73
CA GLU A 211 13.79 14.92 -19.65
C GLU A 211 13.93 14.17 -18.31
N GLY A 212 13.58 14.80 -17.20
CA GLY A 212 13.61 14.16 -15.90
C GLY A 212 12.76 12.89 -15.83
N LYS A 213 11.57 12.91 -16.47
CA LYS A 213 10.72 11.71 -16.58
C LYS A 213 11.39 10.60 -17.39
N LYS A 214 12.04 10.95 -18.51
CA LYS A 214 12.78 10.01 -19.35
C LYS A 214 13.97 9.44 -18.58
N CYS A 215 14.74 10.30 -17.93
CA CYS A 215 15.89 9.95 -17.12
C CYS A 215 15.51 9.00 -15.98
N LEU A 216 14.41 9.27 -15.25
CA LEU A 216 13.91 8.38 -14.20
C LEU A 216 13.48 7.02 -14.75
N PHE A 217 12.86 6.99 -15.92
CA PHE A 217 12.48 5.73 -16.57
C PHE A 217 13.71 4.90 -16.95
N GLU A 218 14.70 5.50 -17.59
CA GLU A 218 15.96 4.84 -17.97
C GLU A 218 16.73 4.34 -16.74
N LEU A 219 16.78 5.16 -15.68
CA LEU A 219 17.42 4.79 -14.42
C LEU A 219 16.76 3.55 -13.80
N LYS A 220 15.42 3.48 -13.83
CA LYS A 220 14.69 2.29 -13.38
C LYS A 220 15.06 1.04 -14.19
N GLN A 221 15.16 1.17 -15.51
CA GLN A 221 15.50 0.03 -16.39
C GLN A 221 16.93 -0.48 -16.18
N ARG A 222 17.84 0.38 -15.73
CA ARG A 222 19.24 0.00 -15.47
C ARG A 222 19.47 -0.59 -14.08
N LEU A 223 18.63 -0.23 -13.11
CA LEU A 223 18.79 -0.62 -11.70
C LEU A 223 17.87 -1.77 -11.28
N LEU A 224 16.83 -2.06 -12.05
CA LEU A 224 15.89 -3.16 -11.82
C LEU A 224 15.98 -4.24 -12.89
#